data_7317820e55bc7f60c90f34d84f796adf
#
_entry.id   7317820e55bc7f60c90f34d84f796adf
#
_cell.length_a   1.000
_cell.length_b   1.000
_cell.length_c   1.000
_cell.angle_alpha   90.00
_cell.angle_beta   90.00
_cell.angle_gamma   90.00
#
_symmetry.space_group_name_H-M   'P 1'
#
loop_
_entity.id
_entity.type
_entity.pdbx_description
1 polymer ?
#
loop_
_entity_poly.entity_id
_entity_poly.type
_entity_poly.pdbx_seq_one_letter_code
_entity_poly.pdbx_strand_id
1 'polypeptide(L)'
;MKLAVLYAGQGAQHPGMGKEFYESSPAFRAAFDSAALDFDLHRVCFEDPDGVLNQTEYTQPCMVAFACGVTAVLAEHGVQPAYAAGLSLGEYSALEAAGVFTAKQAIELAAYRGKAMADAAKGIDCGMTAVLGLDRTALSACCEQASALGCVQICNYNCPGQLVIGGEKAAVDKAAELAKAAGARRCLPLKVSGPFHTRLMAPAGDALAERFKTERFREMQIPVLFNCLGREKAETDTIPDLLVKQVQSSVYMEDTLRRLGELGVNHILEVGPGSALSGFVKKTLPGVPCASVETPEQLDAALAAWRDEA
;
A
#
# COMPACT_ATOMS: atom_id res chain seq x y z
N MET A 1 -4.33 23.33 9.81
CA MET A 1 -4.43 21.88 9.58
C MET A 1 -3.08 21.32 9.10
N LYS A 2 -2.59 20.22 9.69
CA LYS A 2 -1.39 19.50 9.22
C LYS A 2 -1.82 18.13 8.72
N LEU A 3 -2.06 18.04 7.40
CA LEU A 3 -2.64 16.88 6.73
C LEU A 3 -1.57 15.88 6.30
N ALA A 4 -1.82 14.59 6.51
CA ALA A 4 -1.14 13.52 5.81
C ALA A 4 -2.13 12.78 4.88
N VAL A 5 -1.67 12.41 3.67
CA VAL A 5 -2.43 11.55 2.77
C VAL A 5 -1.86 10.14 2.81
N LEU A 6 -2.74 9.17 3.02
CA LEU A 6 -2.42 7.75 3.04
C LEU A 6 -3.05 7.06 1.83
N TYR A 7 -2.25 6.32 1.08
CA TYR A 7 -2.71 5.61 -0.11
C TYR A 7 -2.91 4.12 0.17
N ALA A 8 -4.09 3.62 -0.19
CA ALA A 8 -4.46 2.23 -0.01
C ALA A 8 -3.54 1.28 -0.80
N GLY A 9 -3.33 0.10 -0.26
CA GLY A 9 -2.65 -1.00 -0.92
C GLY A 9 -3.61 -1.96 -1.62
N GLN A 10 -3.05 -3.03 -2.20
CA GLN A 10 -3.80 -4.14 -2.78
C GLN A 10 -4.68 -4.82 -1.73
N GLY A 11 -5.89 -5.23 -2.12
CA GLY A 11 -6.84 -6.00 -1.29
C GLY A 11 -8.20 -5.35 -1.11
N ALA A 12 -8.35 -4.07 -1.49
CA ALA A 12 -9.62 -3.35 -1.40
C ALA A 12 -10.26 -3.06 -2.77
N GLN A 13 -9.59 -3.41 -3.86
CA GLN A 13 -10.07 -3.18 -5.23
C GLN A 13 -11.38 -3.91 -5.51
N HIS A 14 -12.22 -3.28 -6.30
CA HIS A 14 -13.46 -3.86 -6.82
C HIS A 14 -13.80 -3.26 -8.19
N PRO A 15 -14.55 -3.97 -9.04
CA PRO A 15 -15.02 -3.42 -10.31
C PRO A 15 -15.83 -2.13 -10.09
N GLY A 16 -15.59 -1.13 -10.92
CA GLY A 16 -16.23 0.18 -10.84
C GLY A 16 -15.53 1.21 -9.96
N MET A 17 -14.46 0.86 -9.24
CA MET A 17 -13.70 1.82 -8.44
C MET A 17 -13.19 2.99 -9.30
N GLY A 18 -13.48 4.22 -8.88
CA GLY A 18 -13.07 5.45 -9.57
C GLY A 18 -13.93 5.85 -10.77
N LYS A 19 -14.95 5.06 -11.15
CA LYS A 19 -15.80 5.37 -12.30
C LYS A 19 -16.53 6.70 -12.13
N GLU A 20 -17.07 7.00 -10.97
CA GLU A 20 -17.74 8.27 -10.68
C GLU A 20 -16.80 9.48 -10.80
N PHE A 21 -15.56 9.35 -10.29
CA PHE A 21 -14.54 10.36 -10.49
C PHE A 21 -14.18 10.52 -11.98
N TYR A 22 -14.06 9.40 -12.70
CA TYR A 22 -13.76 9.41 -14.12
C TYR A 22 -14.86 10.12 -14.92
N GLU A 23 -16.13 9.93 -14.59
CA GLU A 23 -17.27 10.56 -15.24
C GLU A 23 -17.37 12.06 -14.91
N SER A 24 -17.01 12.46 -13.68
CA SER A 24 -17.21 13.83 -13.19
C SER A 24 -15.99 14.75 -13.31
N SER A 25 -14.75 14.23 -13.27
CA SER A 25 -13.53 15.05 -13.22
C SER A 25 -12.61 14.89 -14.43
N PRO A 26 -12.35 15.98 -15.19
CA PRO A 26 -11.34 15.98 -16.25
C PRO A 26 -9.92 15.71 -15.74
N ALA A 27 -9.57 16.19 -14.53
CA ALA A 27 -8.26 15.97 -13.94
C ALA A 27 -8.05 14.49 -13.59
N PHE A 28 -9.07 13.85 -13.02
CA PHE A 28 -9.03 12.40 -12.78
C PHE A 28 -8.80 11.64 -14.08
N ARG A 29 -9.57 11.93 -15.14
CA ARG A 29 -9.41 11.28 -16.46
C ARG A 29 -8.00 11.44 -17.00
N ALA A 30 -7.47 12.66 -16.98
CA ALA A 30 -6.15 12.94 -17.52
C ALA A 30 -5.03 12.16 -16.80
N ALA A 31 -5.13 11.98 -15.49
CA ALA A 31 -4.19 11.19 -14.72
C ALA A 31 -4.39 9.68 -14.96
N PHE A 32 -5.62 9.20 -14.90
CA PHE A 32 -5.99 7.80 -15.08
C PHE A 32 -5.60 7.27 -16.47
N ASP A 33 -5.81 8.06 -17.53
CA ASP A 33 -5.55 7.69 -18.93
C ASP A 33 -4.09 7.94 -19.37
N SER A 34 -3.24 8.43 -18.47
CA SER A 34 -1.89 8.86 -18.83
C SER A 34 -0.93 7.74 -19.23
N ALA A 35 -1.16 6.52 -18.75
CA ALA A 35 -0.26 5.38 -18.92
C ALA A 35 -0.59 4.54 -20.16
N ALA A 36 0.44 3.98 -20.78
CA ALA A 36 0.30 2.97 -21.82
C ALA A 36 0.57 1.59 -21.23
N LEU A 37 -0.46 0.76 -21.16
CA LEU A 37 -0.40 -0.60 -20.64
C LEU A 37 -0.67 -1.61 -21.77
N ASP A 38 -0.32 -2.86 -21.56
CA ASP A 38 -0.56 -3.98 -22.50
C ASP A 38 -1.97 -4.57 -22.38
N PHE A 39 -2.82 -3.94 -21.55
CA PHE A 39 -4.23 -4.28 -21.36
C PHE A 39 -5.10 -3.02 -21.27
N ASP A 40 -6.40 -3.21 -21.43
CA ASP A 40 -7.39 -2.12 -21.30
C ASP A 40 -7.67 -1.87 -19.81
N LEU A 41 -7.08 -0.76 -19.29
CA LEU A 41 -7.21 -0.34 -17.91
C LEU A 41 -8.68 -0.06 -17.51
N HIS A 42 -9.44 0.59 -18.40
CA HIS A 42 -10.85 0.88 -18.15
C HIS A 42 -11.67 -0.38 -18.02
N ARG A 43 -11.52 -1.30 -18.97
CA ARG A 43 -12.23 -2.58 -18.97
C ARG A 43 -11.95 -3.37 -17.70
N VAL A 44 -10.69 -3.47 -17.28
CA VAL A 44 -10.32 -4.20 -16.06
C VAL A 44 -10.79 -3.47 -14.81
N CYS A 45 -10.56 -2.14 -14.70
CA CYS A 45 -10.86 -1.40 -13.50
C CYS A 45 -12.36 -1.18 -13.26
N PHE A 46 -13.12 -0.89 -14.35
CA PHE A 46 -14.52 -0.52 -14.22
C PHE A 46 -15.49 -1.68 -14.39
N GLU A 47 -15.15 -2.70 -15.17
CA GLU A 47 -16.09 -3.78 -15.53
C GLU A 47 -15.63 -5.17 -15.06
N ASP A 48 -14.34 -5.44 -15.17
CA ASP A 48 -13.68 -6.74 -14.87
C ASP A 48 -14.44 -7.97 -15.42
N PRO A 49 -14.83 -7.98 -16.70
CA PRO A 49 -15.65 -9.05 -17.24
C PRO A 49 -14.93 -10.41 -17.25
N ASP A 50 -13.60 -10.38 -17.24
CA ASP A 50 -12.74 -11.56 -17.26
C ASP A 50 -12.32 -12.02 -15.83
N GLY A 51 -12.69 -11.25 -14.78
CA GLY A 51 -12.39 -11.57 -13.38
C GLY A 51 -10.90 -11.48 -13.02
N VAL A 52 -10.13 -10.62 -13.72
CA VAL A 52 -8.68 -10.52 -13.56
C VAL A 52 -8.23 -9.43 -12.59
N LEU A 53 -9.12 -8.51 -12.20
CA LEU A 53 -8.79 -7.37 -11.34
C LEU A 53 -8.13 -7.79 -10.02
N ASN A 54 -8.41 -9.00 -9.52
CA ASN A 54 -7.80 -9.52 -8.30
C ASN A 54 -6.43 -10.21 -8.51
N GLN A 55 -5.94 -10.27 -9.74
CA GLN A 55 -4.57 -10.72 -10.03
C GLN A 55 -3.61 -9.55 -9.86
N THR A 56 -2.50 -9.78 -9.15
CA THR A 56 -1.57 -8.74 -8.72
C THR A 56 -1.09 -7.83 -9.87
N GLU A 57 -0.84 -8.38 -11.04
CA GLU A 57 -0.40 -7.65 -12.24
C GLU A 57 -1.44 -6.66 -12.77
N TYR A 58 -2.72 -6.91 -12.54
CA TYR A 58 -3.82 -6.00 -12.92
C TYR A 58 -4.27 -5.10 -11.76
N THR A 59 -4.32 -5.65 -10.54
CA THR A 59 -4.70 -4.89 -9.34
C THR A 59 -3.83 -3.65 -9.19
N GLN A 60 -2.51 -3.83 -9.31
CA GLN A 60 -1.57 -2.77 -8.96
C GLN A 60 -1.70 -1.53 -9.85
N PRO A 61 -1.67 -1.62 -11.18
CA PRO A 61 -1.86 -0.44 -12.03
C PRO A 61 -3.25 0.17 -11.91
N CYS A 62 -4.32 -0.62 -11.72
CA CYS A 62 -5.66 -0.09 -11.53
C CYS A 62 -5.76 0.76 -10.24
N MET A 63 -5.23 0.26 -9.14
CA MET A 63 -5.24 0.98 -7.85
C MET A 63 -4.39 2.26 -7.90
N VAL A 64 -3.23 2.23 -8.55
CA VAL A 64 -2.38 3.42 -8.69
C VAL A 64 -3.00 4.43 -9.64
N ALA A 65 -3.63 4.00 -10.75
CA ALA A 65 -4.34 4.90 -11.65
C ALA A 65 -5.50 5.62 -10.93
N PHE A 66 -6.28 4.89 -10.12
CA PHE A 66 -7.29 5.48 -9.24
C PHE A 66 -6.68 6.53 -8.30
N ALA A 67 -5.61 6.17 -7.60
CA ALA A 67 -4.97 7.05 -6.62
C ALA A 67 -4.39 8.32 -7.26
N CYS A 68 -3.72 8.20 -8.42
CA CYS A 68 -3.22 9.34 -9.20
C CYS A 68 -4.37 10.25 -9.65
N GLY A 69 -5.48 9.66 -10.09
CA GLY A 69 -6.68 10.42 -10.45
C GLY A 69 -7.23 11.24 -9.28
N VAL A 70 -7.39 10.62 -8.10
CA VAL A 70 -7.86 11.34 -6.89
C VAL A 70 -6.83 12.38 -6.45
N THR A 71 -5.52 12.10 -6.54
CA THR A 71 -4.47 13.08 -6.24
C THR A 71 -4.57 14.32 -7.13
N ALA A 72 -4.84 14.13 -8.42
CA ALA A 72 -5.06 15.24 -9.35
C ALA A 72 -6.28 16.08 -8.96
N VAL A 73 -7.38 15.45 -8.54
CA VAL A 73 -8.58 16.16 -8.06
C VAL A 73 -8.29 16.91 -6.77
N LEU A 74 -7.57 16.32 -5.82
CA LEU A 74 -7.15 17.00 -4.59
C LEU A 74 -6.32 18.26 -4.90
N ALA A 75 -5.41 18.17 -5.87
CA ALA A 75 -4.61 19.32 -6.30
C ALA A 75 -5.46 20.44 -6.91
N GLU A 76 -6.50 20.13 -7.72
CA GLU A 76 -7.47 21.13 -8.23
C GLU A 76 -8.22 21.84 -7.10
N HIS A 77 -8.51 21.14 -5.99
CA HIS A 77 -9.10 21.74 -4.78
C HIS A 77 -8.10 22.47 -3.89
N GLY A 78 -6.83 22.57 -4.31
CA GLY A 78 -5.79 23.26 -3.53
C GLY A 78 -5.34 22.51 -2.28
N VAL A 79 -5.64 21.21 -2.16
CA VAL A 79 -5.22 20.39 -1.03
C VAL A 79 -3.72 20.10 -1.14
N GLN A 80 -2.98 20.55 -0.14
CA GLN A 80 -1.53 20.36 -0.04
C GLN A 80 -1.20 19.58 1.23
N PRO A 81 -0.93 18.28 1.13
CA PRO A 81 -0.54 17.48 2.29
C PRO A 81 0.86 17.86 2.76
N ALA A 82 1.07 17.81 4.08
CA ALA A 82 2.39 17.98 4.69
C ALA A 82 3.25 16.71 4.59
N TYR A 83 2.59 15.55 4.50
CA TYR A 83 3.24 14.23 4.40
C TYR A 83 2.39 13.30 3.54
N ALA A 84 3.07 12.35 2.90
CA ALA A 84 2.41 11.25 2.21
C ALA A 84 2.99 9.90 2.66
N ALA A 85 2.15 8.87 2.69
CA ALA A 85 2.56 7.49 2.88
C ALA A 85 1.57 6.58 2.15
N GLY A 86 1.91 5.31 2.00
CA GLY A 86 1.01 4.34 1.40
C GLY A 86 1.29 2.94 1.90
N LEU A 87 0.32 2.06 1.84
CA LEU A 87 0.48 0.67 2.22
C LEU A 87 1.02 -0.13 1.02
N SER A 88 2.24 -0.63 1.09
CA SER A 88 2.83 -1.47 0.03
C SER A 88 2.77 -0.78 -1.34
N LEU A 89 1.83 -1.18 -2.19
CA LEU A 89 1.54 -0.55 -3.48
C LEU A 89 1.29 0.96 -3.38
N GLY A 90 0.59 1.39 -2.35
CA GLY A 90 0.26 2.79 -2.10
C GLY A 90 1.48 3.70 -1.96
N GLU A 91 2.67 3.17 -1.69
CA GLU A 91 3.90 3.95 -1.65
C GLU A 91 4.25 4.54 -3.03
N TYR A 92 3.88 3.88 -4.14
CA TYR A 92 4.03 4.42 -5.49
C TYR A 92 3.11 5.62 -5.72
N SER A 93 1.88 5.55 -5.22
CA SER A 93 0.94 6.68 -5.24
C SER A 93 1.41 7.84 -4.34
N ALA A 94 1.97 7.53 -3.17
CA ALA A 94 2.55 8.54 -2.29
C ALA A 94 3.75 9.25 -2.93
N LEU A 95 4.59 8.53 -3.67
CA LEU A 95 5.72 9.09 -4.41
C LEU A 95 5.25 9.93 -5.62
N GLU A 96 4.16 9.56 -6.27
CA GLU A 96 3.52 10.37 -7.31
C GLU A 96 3.00 11.68 -6.71
N ALA A 97 2.24 11.63 -5.64
CA ALA A 97 1.75 12.81 -4.92
C ALA A 97 2.88 13.72 -4.41
N ALA A 98 4.04 13.14 -4.08
CA ALA A 98 5.24 13.87 -3.72
C ALA A 98 6.03 14.43 -4.92
N GLY A 99 5.56 14.22 -6.16
CA GLY A 99 6.20 14.73 -7.37
C GLY A 99 7.42 13.95 -7.86
N VAL A 100 7.73 12.80 -7.24
CA VAL A 100 8.85 11.92 -7.67
C VAL A 100 8.54 11.29 -9.01
N PHE A 101 7.31 10.86 -9.21
CA PHE A 101 6.77 10.28 -10.43
C PHE A 101 5.74 11.20 -11.10
N THR A 102 5.54 11.04 -12.39
CA THR A 102 4.28 11.44 -13.04
C THR A 102 3.25 10.34 -12.83
N ALA A 103 1.95 10.65 -12.99
CA ALA A 103 0.90 9.63 -12.96
C ALA A 103 1.18 8.48 -13.93
N LYS A 104 1.57 8.80 -15.19
CA LYS A 104 2.02 7.82 -16.18
C LYS A 104 3.08 6.88 -15.61
N GLN A 105 4.15 7.45 -15.08
CA GLN A 105 5.28 6.68 -14.59
C GLN A 105 4.90 5.81 -13.39
N ALA A 106 4.11 6.32 -12.46
CA ALA A 106 3.64 5.56 -11.29
C ALA A 106 2.78 4.35 -11.70
N ILE A 107 1.86 4.54 -12.65
CA ILE A 107 0.97 3.49 -13.15
C ILE A 107 1.78 2.41 -13.90
N GLU A 108 2.68 2.82 -14.80
CA GLU A 108 3.53 1.88 -15.56
C GLU A 108 4.50 1.10 -14.65
N LEU A 109 5.06 1.76 -13.62
CA LEU A 109 5.89 1.09 -12.61
C LEU A 109 5.08 0.13 -11.74
N ALA A 110 3.84 0.47 -11.40
CA ALA A 110 2.95 -0.43 -10.67
C ALA A 110 2.60 -1.68 -11.50
N ALA A 111 2.36 -1.54 -12.80
CA ALA A 111 2.15 -2.67 -13.70
C ALA A 111 3.39 -3.57 -13.75
N TYR A 112 4.57 -2.98 -13.92
CA TYR A 112 5.83 -3.73 -13.91
C TYR A 112 6.06 -4.45 -12.56
N ARG A 113 5.83 -3.74 -11.44
CA ARG A 113 5.96 -4.31 -10.09
C ARG A 113 5.00 -5.47 -9.88
N GLY A 114 3.73 -5.31 -10.26
CA GLY A 114 2.71 -6.35 -10.14
C GLY A 114 3.11 -7.62 -10.88
N LYS A 115 3.60 -7.47 -12.11
CA LYS A 115 4.10 -8.58 -12.93
C LYS A 115 5.36 -9.23 -12.31
N ALA A 116 6.33 -8.44 -11.87
CA ALA A 116 7.54 -8.95 -11.24
C ALA A 116 7.24 -9.74 -9.95
N MET A 117 6.29 -9.26 -9.14
CA MET A 117 5.84 -9.95 -7.93
C MET A 117 5.08 -11.24 -8.26
N ALA A 118 4.22 -11.23 -9.28
CA ALA A 118 3.52 -12.42 -9.73
C ALA A 118 4.49 -13.47 -10.27
N ASP A 119 5.48 -13.06 -11.07
CA ASP A 119 6.50 -13.94 -11.60
C ASP A 119 7.39 -14.54 -10.50
N ALA A 120 7.80 -13.74 -9.52
CA ALA A 120 8.60 -14.19 -8.37
C ALA A 120 7.85 -15.20 -7.47
N ALA A 121 6.53 -15.15 -7.44
CA ALA A 121 5.70 -16.07 -6.66
C ALA A 121 5.46 -17.42 -7.35
N LYS A 122 5.73 -17.54 -8.65
CA LYS A 122 5.46 -18.76 -9.42
C LYS A 122 6.19 -19.96 -8.85
N GLY A 123 5.45 -21.05 -8.64
CA GLY A 123 6.00 -22.33 -8.18
C GLY A 123 6.30 -22.38 -6.68
N ILE A 124 6.02 -21.33 -5.92
CA ILE A 124 6.16 -21.33 -4.46
C ILE A 124 4.81 -21.70 -3.84
N ASP A 125 4.76 -22.83 -3.11
CA ASP A 125 3.62 -23.12 -2.23
C ASP A 125 3.70 -22.18 -1.02
N CYS A 126 2.91 -21.14 -1.03
CA CYS A 126 3.02 -20.04 -0.09
C CYS A 126 1.68 -19.68 0.56
N GLY A 127 1.76 -18.88 1.61
CA GLY A 127 0.60 -18.33 2.28
C GLY A 127 0.92 -17.04 3.02
N MET A 128 -0.13 -16.31 3.34
CA MET A 128 -0.09 -15.19 4.27
C MET A 128 -1.25 -15.33 5.26
N THR A 129 -1.01 -14.96 6.51
CA THR A 129 -2.02 -15.06 7.58
C THR A 129 -2.01 -13.79 8.42
N ALA A 130 -3.18 -13.16 8.57
CA ALA A 130 -3.36 -12.08 9.51
C ALA A 130 -3.49 -12.64 10.93
N VAL A 131 -2.66 -12.14 11.84
CA VAL A 131 -2.63 -12.51 13.25
C VAL A 131 -3.12 -11.34 14.08
N LEU A 132 -4.20 -11.58 14.84
CA LEU A 132 -4.86 -10.56 15.63
C LEU A 132 -4.67 -10.81 17.13
N GLY A 133 -4.33 -9.75 17.85
CA GLY A 133 -4.26 -9.75 19.32
C GLY A 133 -2.98 -10.37 19.90
N LEU A 134 -1.93 -10.43 19.13
CA LEU A 134 -0.58 -10.83 19.59
C LEU A 134 0.38 -9.67 19.34
N ASP A 135 1.37 -9.50 20.21
CA ASP A 135 2.42 -8.49 20.04
C ASP A 135 3.53 -8.95 19.08
N ARG A 136 4.36 -7.98 18.64
CA ARG A 136 5.44 -8.19 17.66
C ARG A 136 6.46 -9.23 18.14
N THR A 137 6.85 -9.17 19.40
CA THR A 137 7.89 -10.02 19.96
C THR A 137 7.44 -11.48 20.04
N ALA A 138 6.23 -11.69 20.55
CA ALA A 138 5.66 -13.03 20.64
C ALA A 138 5.45 -13.64 19.24
N LEU A 139 4.96 -12.86 18.27
CA LEU A 139 4.78 -13.36 16.90
C LEU A 139 6.11 -13.62 16.20
N SER A 140 7.14 -12.80 16.44
CA SER A 140 8.49 -13.03 15.90
C SER A 140 9.07 -14.36 16.40
N ALA A 141 8.91 -14.66 17.69
CA ALA A 141 9.34 -15.95 18.27
C ALA A 141 8.59 -17.13 17.64
N CYS A 142 7.30 -16.98 17.33
CA CYS A 142 6.54 -18.01 16.60
C CYS A 142 7.08 -18.24 15.19
N CYS A 143 7.41 -17.18 14.46
CA CYS A 143 8.03 -17.27 13.14
C CYS A 143 9.41 -17.95 13.21
N GLU A 144 10.23 -17.57 14.18
CA GLU A 144 11.55 -18.17 14.38
C GLU A 144 11.46 -19.68 14.61
N GLN A 145 10.58 -20.13 15.51
CA GLN A 145 10.34 -21.55 15.75
C GLN A 145 9.82 -22.29 14.51
N ALA A 146 8.95 -21.67 13.73
CA ALA A 146 8.39 -22.25 12.52
C ALA A 146 9.37 -22.28 11.34
N SER A 147 10.45 -21.50 11.38
CA SER A 147 11.42 -21.35 10.27
C SER A 147 12.17 -22.64 9.92
N ALA A 148 12.15 -23.65 10.79
CA ALA A 148 12.66 -25.00 10.49
C ALA A 148 11.88 -25.70 9.36
N LEU A 149 10.65 -25.26 9.05
CA LEU A 149 9.79 -25.80 7.99
C LEU A 149 9.86 -24.99 6.69
N GLY A 150 10.59 -23.89 6.64
CA GLY A 150 10.72 -23.01 5.50
C GLY A 150 10.75 -21.53 5.88
N CYS A 151 10.71 -20.69 4.85
CA CYS A 151 10.68 -19.24 5.06
C CYS A 151 9.33 -18.79 5.66
N VAL A 152 9.38 -18.11 6.79
CA VAL A 152 8.24 -17.37 7.36
C VAL A 152 8.73 -16.14 8.11
N GLN A 153 8.04 -15.03 7.97
CA GLN A 153 8.36 -13.78 8.67
C GLN A 153 7.11 -12.92 8.84
N ILE A 154 7.20 -11.91 9.70
CA ILE A 154 6.17 -10.87 9.76
C ILE A 154 6.34 -9.98 8.54
N CYS A 155 5.32 -9.96 7.67
CA CYS A 155 5.30 -9.18 6.43
C CYS A 155 4.77 -7.77 6.64
N ASN A 156 3.74 -7.62 7.51
CA ASN A 156 3.12 -6.33 7.78
C ASN A 156 2.93 -6.13 9.28
N TYR A 157 3.35 -4.97 9.71
CA TYR A 157 3.04 -4.38 11.01
C TYR A 157 1.96 -3.31 10.75
N ASN A 158 0.68 -3.72 10.73
CA ASN A 158 -0.40 -2.85 10.25
C ASN A 158 -0.82 -1.80 11.29
N CYS A 159 -1.12 -2.24 12.50
CA CYS A 159 -1.49 -1.39 13.63
C CYS A 159 -1.39 -2.21 14.93
N PRO A 160 -1.53 -1.61 16.12
CA PRO A 160 -1.49 -2.35 17.38
C PRO A 160 -2.42 -3.56 17.36
N GLY A 161 -1.84 -4.74 17.61
CA GLY A 161 -2.55 -6.01 17.65
C GLY A 161 -3.03 -6.55 16.30
N GLN A 162 -2.50 -6.05 15.18
CA GLN A 162 -2.78 -6.58 13.84
C GLN A 162 -1.49 -6.68 13.02
N LEU A 163 -1.00 -7.90 12.89
CA LEU A 163 0.21 -8.26 12.16
C LEU A 163 -0.14 -9.24 11.04
N VAL A 164 0.72 -9.36 10.03
CA VAL A 164 0.58 -10.38 8.98
C VAL A 164 1.89 -11.14 8.88
N ILE A 165 1.80 -12.47 8.89
CA ILE A 165 2.92 -13.35 8.58
C ILE A 165 2.78 -13.90 7.17
N GLY A 166 3.89 -14.17 6.50
CA GLY A 166 3.92 -14.72 5.15
C GLY A 166 5.19 -15.50 4.90
N GLY A 167 5.11 -16.38 3.90
CA GLY A 167 6.22 -17.23 3.52
C GLY A 167 5.77 -18.53 2.87
N GLU A 168 6.56 -19.59 3.01
CA GLU A 168 6.19 -20.93 2.58
C GLU A 168 5.05 -21.47 3.43
N LYS A 169 4.08 -22.09 2.78
CA LYS A 169 2.80 -22.46 3.40
C LYS A 169 2.96 -23.30 4.67
N ALA A 170 3.81 -24.32 4.66
CA ALA A 170 4.02 -25.18 5.83
C ALA A 170 4.56 -24.39 7.05
N ALA A 171 5.49 -23.45 6.80
CA ALA A 171 6.06 -22.61 7.85
C ALA A 171 5.04 -21.56 8.35
N VAL A 172 4.24 -20.96 7.45
CA VAL A 172 3.17 -20.02 7.81
C VAL A 172 2.09 -20.70 8.64
N ASP A 173 1.64 -21.89 8.23
CA ASP A 173 0.64 -22.67 8.96
C ASP A 173 1.15 -23.03 10.38
N LYS A 174 2.43 -23.44 10.50
CA LYS A 174 3.04 -23.71 11.80
C LYS A 174 3.18 -22.45 12.66
N ALA A 175 3.60 -21.33 12.09
CA ALA A 175 3.68 -20.07 12.82
C ALA A 175 2.30 -19.61 13.31
N ALA A 176 1.25 -19.79 12.51
CA ALA A 176 -0.12 -19.48 12.89
C ALA A 176 -0.64 -20.38 14.02
N GLU A 177 -0.29 -21.68 14.01
CA GLU A 177 -0.59 -22.62 15.13
C GLU A 177 0.10 -22.16 16.43
N LEU A 178 1.41 -21.85 16.36
CA LEU A 178 2.17 -21.35 17.50
C LEU A 178 1.63 -20.01 18.01
N ALA A 179 1.25 -19.11 17.11
CA ALA A 179 0.64 -17.83 17.47
C ALA A 179 -0.68 -18.01 18.24
N LYS A 180 -1.53 -18.97 17.83
CA LYS A 180 -2.76 -19.32 18.57
C LYS A 180 -2.44 -19.85 19.96
N ALA A 181 -1.44 -20.72 20.07
CA ALA A 181 -0.98 -21.27 21.36
C ALA A 181 -0.40 -20.17 22.27
N ALA A 182 0.24 -19.15 21.68
CA ALA A 182 0.79 -17.99 22.38
C ALA A 182 -0.28 -16.92 22.73
N GLY A 183 -1.56 -17.14 22.42
CA GLY A 183 -2.66 -16.26 22.82
C GLY A 183 -3.20 -15.33 21.72
N ALA A 184 -2.83 -15.52 20.44
CA ALA A 184 -3.44 -14.79 19.35
C ALA A 184 -4.97 -15.03 19.32
N ARG A 185 -5.76 -13.95 19.26
CA ARG A 185 -7.23 -14.05 19.26
C ARG A 185 -7.75 -14.67 17.98
N ARG A 186 -7.12 -14.39 16.85
CA ARG A 186 -7.46 -14.95 15.53
C ARG A 186 -6.24 -15.05 14.66
N CYS A 187 -6.17 -16.09 13.84
CA CYS A 187 -5.26 -16.22 12.71
C CYS A 187 -6.12 -16.49 11.48
N LEU A 188 -6.14 -15.54 10.56
CA LEU A 188 -7.00 -15.53 9.39
C LEU A 188 -6.15 -15.67 8.12
N PRO A 189 -6.21 -16.81 7.41
CA PRO A 189 -5.54 -16.96 6.12
C PRO A 189 -6.05 -15.90 5.13
N LEU A 190 -5.12 -15.28 4.41
CA LEU A 190 -5.41 -14.29 3.38
C LEU A 190 -5.43 -14.93 2.00
N LYS A 191 -6.35 -14.47 1.15
CA LYS A 191 -6.38 -14.87 -0.26
C LYS A 191 -5.36 -14.05 -1.04
N VAL A 192 -4.14 -14.55 -1.15
CA VAL A 192 -3.03 -13.89 -1.84
C VAL A 192 -2.38 -14.84 -2.84
N SER A 193 -1.77 -14.28 -3.89
CA SER A 193 -1.10 -15.04 -4.95
C SER A 193 0.40 -15.22 -4.71
N GLY A 194 0.95 -14.71 -3.60
CA GLY A 194 2.38 -14.79 -3.34
C GLY A 194 2.75 -14.46 -1.88
N PRO A 195 3.96 -14.83 -1.46
CA PRO A 195 4.52 -14.56 -0.13
C PRO A 195 5.09 -13.14 -0.06
N PHE A 196 4.22 -12.14 -0.31
CA PHE A 196 4.60 -10.74 -0.46
C PHE A 196 5.28 -10.20 0.80
N HIS A 197 6.23 -9.28 0.59
CA HIS A 197 7.00 -8.66 1.66
C HIS A 197 7.82 -9.66 2.49
N THR A 198 8.26 -10.74 1.86
CA THR A 198 9.23 -11.69 2.41
C THR A 198 10.48 -11.73 1.55
N ARG A 199 11.56 -12.30 2.08
CA ARG A 199 12.79 -12.55 1.31
C ARG A 199 12.60 -13.38 0.04
N LEU A 200 11.49 -14.13 -0.06
CA LEU A 200 11.13 -14.90 -1.25
C LEU A 200 10.80 -14.01 -2.46
N MET A 201 10.53 -12.71 -2.21
CA MET A 201 10.32 -11.72 -3.25
C MET A 201 11.62 -11.08 -3.77
N ALA A 202 12.79 -11.57 -3.37
CA ALA A 202 14.07 -11.06 -3.87
C ALA A 202 14.15 -11.00 -5.41
N PRO A 203 13.66 -11.99 -6.19
CA PRO A 203 13.65 -11.90 -7.65
C PRO A 203 12.83 -10.71 -8.17
N ALA A 204 11.74 -10.33 -7.49
CA ALA A 204 10.99 -9.12 -7.85
C ALA A 204 11.79 -7.85 -7.53
N GLY A 205 12.54 -7.85 -6.42
CA GLY A 205 13.48 -6.78 -6.07
C GLY A 205 14.56 -6.59 -7.14
N ASP A 206 15.17 -7.68 -7.59
CA ASP A 206 16.18 -7.66 -8.66
C ASP A 206 15.62 -7.12 -9.97
N ALA A 207 14.41 -7.55 -10.37
CA ALA A 207 13.74 -7.05 -11.56
C ALA A 207 13.44 -5.54 -11.46
N LEU A 208 13.00 -5.06 -10.29
CA LEU A 208 12.79 -3.63 -10.04
C LEU A 208 14.09 -2.84 -10.08
N ALA A 209 15.19 -3.39 -9.51
CA ALA A 209 16.50 -2.73 -9.55
C ALA A 209 16.96 -2.51 -11.00
N GLU A 210 16.79 -3.51 -11.88
CA GLU A 210 17.08 -3.36 -13.31
C GLU A 210 16.18 -2.32 -13.98
N ARG A 211 14.89 -2.35 -13.72
CA ARG A 211 13.93 -1.38 -14.27
C ARG A 211 14.27 0.05 -13.87
N PHE A 212 14.62 0.27 -12.61
CA PHE A 212 14.91 1.60 -12.09
C PHE A 212 16.15 2.26 -12.68
N LYS A 213 17.07 1.51 -13.29
CA LYS A 213 18.23 2.07 -14.01
C LYS A 213 17.86 2.99 -15.17
N THR A 214 16.67 2.79 -15.74
CA THR A 214 16.16 3.58 -16.88
C THR A 214 15.10 4.59 -16.46
N GLU A 215 14.72 4.62 -15.18
CA GLU A 215 13.70 5.51 -14.66
C GLU A 215 14.28 6.79 -14.08
N ARG A 216 13.54 7.87 -14.24
CA ARG A 216 13.90 9.16 -13.65
C ARG A 216 13.13 9.38 -12.34
N PHE A 217 13.85 9.41 -11.24
CA PHE A 217 13.33 9.82 -9.94
C PHE A 217 13.58 11.32 -9.75
N ARG A 218 12.51 12.09 -9.53
CA ARG A 218 12.59 13.52 -9.23
C ARG A 218 12.74 13.73 -7.73
N GLU A 219 13.08 14.97 -7.32
CA GLU A 219 13.07 15.34 -5.91
C GLU A 219 11.67 15.33 -5.34
N MET A 220 11.54 14.85 -4.11
CA MET A 220 10.28 14.90 -3.35
C MET A 220 9.95 16.35 -3.01
N GLN A 221 8.73 16.78 -3.31
CA GLN A 221 8.20 18.09 -2.93
C GLN A 221 7.61 18.09 -1.52
N ILE A 222 7.13 16.93 -1.06
CA ILE A 222 6.67 16.67 0.30
C ILE A 222 7.33 15.39 0.81
N PRO A 223 7.60 15.28 2.13
CA PRO A 223 8.18 14.06 2.69
C PRO A 223 7.25 12.87 2.54
N VAL A 224 7.82 11.74 2.09
CA VAL A 224 7.17 10.42 2.08
C VAL A 224 7.76 9.58 3.21
N LEU A 225 6.89 8.84 3.91
CA LEU A 225 7.31 7.83 4.87
C LEU A 225 7.34 6.47 4.17
N PHE A 226 8.49 5.79 4.25
CA PHE A 226 8.75 4.56 3.50
C PHE A 226 8.40 3.32 4.30
N ASN A 227 7.74 2.36 3.66
CA ASN A 227 7.24 1.12 4.30
C ASN A 227 8.34 0.31 4.97
N CYS A 228 9.49 0.16 4.31
CA CYS A 228 10.59 -0.63 4.84
C CYS A 228 11.39 0.07 5.95
N LEU A 229 11.05 1.32 6.27
CA LEU A 229 11.65 2.11 7.35
C LEU A 229 10.65 2.46 8.45
N GLY A 230 9.35 2.57 8.15
CA GLY A 230 8.33 3.13 9.05
C GLY A 230 8.52 4.62 9.34
N ARG A 231 9.30 5.32 8.51
CA ARG A 231 9.66 6.74 8.66
C ARG A 231 10.18 7.33 7.36
N GLU A 232 10.55 8.61 7.39
CA GLU A 232 11.22 9.31 6.30
C GLU A 232 12.59 8.67 6.00
N LYS A 233 13.04 8.79 4.75
CA LYS A 233 14.38 8.37 4.35
C LYS A 233 15.46 9.27 4.97
N ALA A 234 16.64 8.69 5.21
CA ALA A 234 17.83 9.47 5.51
C ALA A 234 18.42 10.11 4.22
N GLU A 235 19.34 11.05 4.37
CA GLU A 235 20.02 11.69 3.22
C GLU A 235 20.81 10.68 2.37
N THR A 236 21.34 9.64 3.01
CA THR A 236 22.10 8.57 2.36
C THR A 236 21.22 7.55 1.64
N ASP A 237 19.92 7.51 1.93
CA ASP A 237 19.00 6.57 1.30
C ASP A 237 18.56 7.07 -0.08
N THR A 238 18.53 6.17 -1.06
CA THR A 238 17.96 6.46 -2.37
C THR A 238 16.57 5.87 -2.52
N ILE A 239 15.66 6.55 -3.24
CA ILE A 239 14.30 6.05 -3.45
C ILE A 239 14.32 4.71 -4.20
N PRO A 240 15.11 4.51 -5.28
CA PRO A 240 15.21 3.21 -5.93
C PRO A 240 15.56 2.07 -4.97
N ASP A 241 16.60 2.25 -4.13
CA ASP A 241 17.03 1.21 -3.19
C ASP A 241 15.95 0.89 -2.15
N LEU A 242 15.23 1.92 -1.68
CA LEU A 242 14.12 1.74 -0.73
C LEU A 242 12.96 0.97 -1.36
N LEU A 243 12.60 1.23 -2.64
CA LEU A 243 11.56 0.48 -3.33
C LEU A 243 11.96 -0.97 -3.63
N VAL A 244 13.23 -1.21 -3.98
CA VAL A 244 13.78 -2.57 -4.12
C VAL A 244 13.73 -3.32 -2.78
N LYS A 245 14.09 -2.65 -1.69
CA LYS A 245 14.01 -3.22 -0.36
C LYS A 245 12.56 -3.48 0.06
N GLN A 246 11.65 -2.56 -0.24
CA GLN A 246 10.24 -2.61 0.15
C GLN A 246 9.55 -3.90 -0.30
N VAL A 247 9.75 -4.33 -1.56
CA VAL A 247 9.03 -5.49 -2.12
C VAL A 247 9.39 -6.81 -1.45
N GLN A 248 10.58 -6.90 -0.86
CA GLN A 248 11.14 -8.12 -0.24
C GLN A 248 11.33 -8.03 1.28
N SER A 249 10.83 -6.97 1.92
CA SER A 249 10.91 -6.76 3.36
C SER A 249 9.59 -6.32 3.97
N SER A 250 9.52 -6.35 5.28
CA SER A 250 8.32 -5.98 6.05
C SER A 250 7.85 -4.55 5.77
N VAL A 251 6.53 -4.37 5.83
CA VAL A 251 5.84 -3.08 5.80
C VAL A 251 5.57 -2.63 7.23
N TYR A 252 6.16 -1.52 7.64
CA TYR A 252 6.05 -0.96 8.99
C TYR A 252 5.00 0.15 9.04
N MET A 253 3.72 -0.20 8.76
CA MET A 253 2.62 0.78 8.72
C MET A 253 2.29 1.36 10.09
N GLU A 254 2.31 0.54 11.14
CA GLU A 254 2.13 1.04 12.50
C GLU A 254 3.19 2.07 12.89
N ASP A 255 4.45 1.81 12.54
CA ASP A 255 5.55 2.75 12.83
C ASP A 255 5.41 4.02 11.99
N THR A 256 5.00 3.90 10.73
CA THR A 256 4.65 5.03 9.86
C THR A 256 3.59 5.91 10.50
N LEU A 257 2.49 5.33 10.99
CA LEU A 257 1.42 6.08 11.64
C LEU A 257 1.89 6.76 12.93
N ARG A 258 2.64 6.05 13.78
CA ARG A 258 3.22 6.65 15.00
C ARG A 258 4.13 7.82 14.65
N ARG A 259 4.97 7.68 13.62
CA ARG A 259 5.84 8.75 13.16
C ARG A 259 5.08 9.96 12.64
N LEU A 260 3.97 9.79 11.93
CA LEU A 260 3.09 10.89 11.54
C LEU A 260 2.52 11.64 12.77
N GLY A 261 2.16 10.92 13.83
CA GLY A 261 1.74 11.52 15.09
C GLY A 261 2.86 12.33 15.75
N GLU A 262 4.09 11.80 15.82
CA GLU A 262 5.28 12.52 16.31
C GLU A 262 5.58 13.79 15.52
N LEU A 263 5.35 13.75 14.21
CA LEU A 263 5.49 14.89 13.31
C LEU A 263 4.38 15.93 13.45
N GLY A 264 3.40 15.69 14.34
CA GLY A 264 2.31 16.60 14.63
C GLY A 264 1.21 16.62 13.56
N VAL A 265 1.08 15.56 12.79
CA VAL A 265 -0.07 15.38 11.89
C VAL A 265 -1.35 15.31 12.72
N ASN A 266 -2.32 16.12 12.36
CA ASN A 266 -3.58 16.23 13.08
C ASN A 266 -4.82 15.97 12.21
N HIS A 267 -4.62 15.69 10.91
CA HIS A 267 -5.65 15.24 9.98
C HIS A 267 -5.05 14.20 9.03
N ILE A 268 -5.81 13.17 8.72
CA ILE A 268 -5.42 12.12 7.79
C ILE A 268 -6.52 11.94 6.74
N LEU A 269 -6.12 11.76 5.49
CA LEU A 269 -6.97 11.37 4.38
C LEU A 269 -6.50 10.05 3.83
N GLU A 270 -7.35 9.03 3.85
CA GLU A 270 -7.13 7.78 3.12
C GLU A 270 -7.68 7.93 1.69
N VAL A 271 -6.83 7.69 0.70
CA VAL A 271 -7.20 7.65 -0.73
C VAL A 271 -7.16 6.20 -1.19
N GLY A 272 -8.29 5.68 -1.61
CA GLY A 272 -8.44 4.31 -2.09
C GLY A 272 -9.80 3.72 -1.80
N PRO A 273 -10.15 2.58 -2.45
CA PRO A 273 -11.36 1.85 -2.12
C PRO A 273 -11.31 1.35 -0.66
N GLY A 274 -12.47 1.40 0.00
CA GLY A 274 -12.61 0.94 1.38
C GLY A 274 -12.07 1.91 2.44
N SER A 275 -11.72 1.37 3.61
CA SER A 275 -11.31 2.16 4.79
C SER A 275 -10.34 1.43 5.71
N ALA A 276 -9.46 0.60 5.13
CA ALA A 276 -8.55 -0.23 5.90
C ALA A 276 -7.53 0.61 6.68
N LEU A 277 -6.96 1.64 6.04
CA LEU A 277 -5.98 2.52 6.67
C LEU A 277 -6.61 3.40 7.75
N SER A 278 -7.83 3.89 7.54
CA SER A 278 -8.62 4.59 8.56
C SER A 278 -8.84 3.71 9.80
N GLY A 279 -9.05 2.41 9.59
CA GLY A 279 -9.10 1.44 10.68
C GLY A 279 -7.78 1.31 11.44
N PHE A 280 -6.64 1.38 10.75
CA PHE A 280 -5.31 1.36 11.38
C PHE A 280 -5.02 2.68 12.10
N VAL A 281 -5.37 3.82 11.49
CA VAL A 281 -5.26 5.14 12.12
C VAL A 281 -6.03 5.20 13.44
N LYS A 282 -7.30 4.77 13.43
CA LYS A 282 -8.14 4.76 14.64
C LYS A 282 -7.53 3.97 15.79
N LYS A 283 -6.78 2.90 15.51
CA LYS A 283 -6.13 2.07 16.53
C LYS A 283 -4.76 2.63 16.95
N THR A 284 -4.05 3.29 16.05
CA THR A 284 -2.67 3.73 16.30
C THR A 284 -2.61 5.17 16.80
N LEU A 285 -3.47 6.04 16.28
CA LEU A 285 -3.56 7.48 16.60
C LEU A 285 -5.00 7.83 17.03
N PRO A 286 -5.46 7.34 18.19
CA PRO A 286 -6.80 7.64 18.66
C PRO A 286 -6.95 9.16 18.85
N GLY A 287 -7.98 9.73 18.23
CA GLY A 287 -8.25 11.18 18.30
C GLY A 287 -7.75 11.98 17.11
N VAL A 288 -6.97 11.40 16.18
CA VAL A 288 -6.66 12.04 14.89
C VAL A 288 -7.80 11.73 13.90
N PRO A 289 -8.53 12.75 13.41
CA PRO A 289 -9.57 12.54 12.42
C PRO A 289 -8.98 11.97 11.13
N CYS A 290 -9.66 10.96 10.58
CA CYS A 290 -9.29 10.31 9.33
C CYS A 290 -10.53 10.15 8.47
N ALA A 291 -10.53 10.78 7.28
CA ALA A 291 -11.54 10.59 6.26
C ALA A 291 -11.02 9.58 5.21
N SER A 292 -11.93 8.79 4.62
CA SER A 292 -11.64 7.90 3.50
C SER A 292 -12.32 8.42 2.24
N VAL A 293 -11.60 8.43 1.13
CA VAL A 293 -12.08 8.93 -0.17
C VAL A 293 -11.96 7.85 -1.24
N GLU A 294 -13.10 7.38 -1.66
CA GLU A 294 -13.30 6.47 -2.78
C GLU A 294 -14.22 7.08 -3.86
N THR A 295 -15.11 7.99 -3.45
CA THR A 295 -16.09 8.64 -4.33
C THR A 295 -16.00 10.16 -4.28
N PRO A 296 -16.49 10.90 -5.32
CA PRO A 296 -16.57 12.36 -5.29
C PRO A 296 -17.33 12.89 -4.07
N GLU A 297 -18.44 12.25 -3.70
CA GLU A 297 -19.22 12.65 -2.53
C GLU A 297 -18.43 12.58 -1.23
N GLN A 298 -17.63 11.53 -1.04
CA GLN A 298 -16.76 11.40 0.13
C GLN A 298 -15.66 12.48 0.15
N LEU A 299 -15.13 12.84 -1.02
CA LEU A 299 -14.17 13.94 -1.13
C LEU A 299 -14.82 15.27 -0.76
N ASP A 300 -16.00 15.57 -1.31
CA ASP A 300 -16.74 16.81 -0.99
C ASP A 300 -17.05 16.90 0.51
N ALA A 301 -17.45 15.80 1.13
CA ALA A 301 -17.69 15.75 2.58
C ALA A 301 -16.42 16.02 3.39
N ALA A 302 -15.26 15.47 2.99
CA ALA A 302 -13.99 15.71 3.66
C ALA A 302 -13.56 17.19 3.51
N LEU A 303 -13.69 17.76 2.32
CA LEU A 303 -13.36 19.16 2.04
C LEU A 303 -14.28 20.13 2.82
N ALA A 304 -15.57 19.81 2.94
CA ALA A 304 -16.53 20.60 3.71
C ALA A 304 -16.15 20.60 5.20
N ALA A 305 -15.87 19.42 5.78
CA ALA A 305 -15.47 19.32 7.18
C ALA A 305 -14.21 20.14 7.50
N TRP A 306 -13.23 20.19 6.59
CA TRP A 306 -11.99 20.97 6.81
C TRP A 306 -12.21 22.49 6.71
N ARG A 307 -13.21 22.96 5.93
CA ARG A 307 -13.56 24.38 5.85
C ARG A 307 -14.21 24.87 7.13
N ASP A 308 -14.98 24.02 7.80
CA ASP A 308 -15.67 24.36 9.05
C ASP A 308 -14.71 24.43 10.25
N GLU A 309 -13.51 23.84 10.13
CA GLU A 309 -12.46 23.85 11.15
C GLU A 309 -11.41 24.98 10.97
N ALA A 310 -11.42 25.68 9.83
CA ALA A 310 -10.46 26.73 9.47
C ALA A 310 -10.93 28.11 9.93
#